data_54c8dd1387060160398a2ca701f1a950
#
_entry.id   54c8dd1387060160398a2ca701f1a950
#
_cell.length_a   1.000
_cell.length_b   1.000
_cell.length_c   1.000
_cell.angle_alpha   90.00
_cell.angle_beta   90.00
_cell.angle_gamma   90.00
#
_symmetry.space_group_name_H-M   'P 1'
#
loop_
_entity.id
_entity.type
_entity.pdbx_description
1 polymer ?
#
loop_
_entity_poly.entity_id
_entity_poly.type
_entity_poly.pdbx_seq_one_letter_code
_entity_poly.pdbx_strand_id
1 'polypeptide(L)'
;IVDGCVRNEGNVEVRDDVKPYPISYRSIVPKRSEVSNLFVPFCLSASHIAFGSIRMEPVAMVLAQVSATAASMAIDSNCAVQEVDVNTLKAELEAHPWGDNRKPDVVVDDADESCVRFVGDWTYDNSRHSYAFSRRYDYSMGKTERSAFFHPNLKKSDEYHVYYYFPKQEQSSSVINFNIFDGTDNHEVSILTKDVKIIGQTRGEWVLLGTYRFAEGATPYVELTNRGADGTIVADAVQFVPTKR
;
A
#
# COMPACT_ATOMS: atom_id res chain seq x y z
N ILE A 1 24.29 18.06 -27.91
CA ILE A 1 25.62 18.71 -27.96
C ILE A 1 25.39 20.16 -28.33
N VAL A 2 25.81 21.07 -27.46
CA VAL A 2 25.78 22.53 -27.72
C VAL A 2 27.22 22.98 -27.79
N ASP A 3 27.59 23.69 -28.83
CA ASP A 3 28.96 24.19 -29.10
C ASP A 3 30.07 23.11 -28.97
N GLY A 4 29.79 21.91 -29.44
CA GLY A 4 30.71 20.77 -29.36
C GLY A 4 30.85 20.11 -27.99
N CYS A 5 30.15 20.57 -26.97
CA CYS A 5 30.15 20.02 -25.60
C CYS A 5 28.89 19.23 -25.31
N VAL A 6 29.04 18.12 -24.61
CA VAL A 6 27.90 17.41 -24.00
C VAL A 6 27.42 18.24 -22.82
N ARG A 7 26.18 18.73 -22.88
CA ARG A 7 25.52 19.35 -21.73
C ARG A 7 24.64 18.33 -21.04
N ASN A 8 24.77 18.26 -19.74
CA ASN A 8 23.84 17.50 -18.91
C ASN A 8 22.51 18.28 -18.84
N GLU A 9 21.40 17.61 -19.17
CA GLU A 9 20.05 18.21 -19.08
C GLU A 9 19.54 18.30 -17.63
N GLY A 10 20.32 17.86 -16.67
CA GLY A 10 19.98 17.82 -15.27
C GLY A 10 19.39 16.46 -14.84
N ASN A 11 19.09 16.37 -13.57
CA ASN A 11 18.45 15.20 -12.97
C ASN A 11 17.04 15.60 -12.49
N VAL A 12 16.13 14.63 -12.48
CA VAL A 12 14.87 14.78 -11.76
C VAL A 12 15.15 14.50 -10.28
N GLU A 13 15.14 15.56 -9.50
CA GLU A 13 15.18 15.44 -8.04
C GLU A 13 13.73 15.46 -7.53
N VAL A 14 13.28 14.30 -7.06
CA VAL A 14 11.96 14.18 -6.45
C VAL A 14 12.11 14.55 -4.99
N ARG A 15 11.44 15.62 -4.56
CA ARG A 15 11.38 16.04 -3.17
C ARG A 15 10.46 15.09 -2.39
N ASP A 16 10.67 15.00 -1.08
CA ASP A 16 9.90 14.10 -0.18
C ASP A 16 8.38 14.39 -0.17
N ASP A 17 7.96 15.57 -0.65
CA ASP A 17 6.58 16.03 -0.74
C ASP A 17 5.89 15.68 -2.09
N VAL A 18 6.61 15.10 -3.05
CA VAL A 18 6.05 14.75 -4.36
C VAL A 18 5.30 13.43 -4.26
N LYS A 19 3.98 13.49 -4.46
CA LYS A 19 3.12 12.30 -4.51
C LYS A 19 3.40 11.49 -5.78
N PRO A 20 3.14 10.16 -5.75
CA PRO A 20 3.15 9.34 -6.95
C PRO A 20 2.27 9.95 -8.05
N TYR A 21 2.72 9.90 -9.30
CA TYR A 21 1.98 10.42 -10.44
C TYR A 21 1.65 9.29 -11.44
N PRO A 22 0.52 9.37 -12.16
CA PRO A 22 0.15 8.36 -13.13
C PRO A 22 0.96 8.48 -14.42
N ILE A 23 1.29 7.34 -15.02
CA ILE A 23 1.87 7.27 -16.35
C ILE A 23 0.73 7.08 -17.35
N SER A 24 0.69 7.91 -18.39
CA SER A 24 -0.38 7.85 -19.39
C SER A 24 -0.30 6.55 -20.21
N TYR A 25 -1.43 5.88 -20.41
CA TYR A 25 -1.55 4.73 -21.32
C TYR A 25 -1.01 5.03 -22.73
N ARG A 26 -1.20 6.27 -23.21
CA ARG A 26 -0.69 6.72 -24.51
C ARG A 26 0.82 6.69 -24.64
N SER A 27 1.54 6.62 -23.52
CA SER A 27 3.01 6.53 -23.53
C SER A 27 3.50 5.17 -23.98
N ILE A 28 2.71 4.12 -23.85
CA ILE A 28 3.09 2.73 -24.17
C ILE A 28 2.51 2.22 -25.48
N VAL A 29 1.75 3.04 -26.21
CA VAL A 29 1.19 2.69 -27.52
C VAL A 29 1.68 3.66 -28.60
N PRO A 30 2.05 3.19 -29.81
CA PRO A 30 2.40 4.05 -30.93
C PRO A 30 1.16 4.76 -31.48
N LYS A 31 1.34 5.65 -32.46
CA LYS A 31 0.21 6.24 -33.19
C LYS A 31 -0.51 5.15 -33.97
N ARG A 32 -1.84 5.19 -33.99
CA ARG A 32 -2.66 4.22 -34.72
C ARG A 32 -2.32 4.17 -36.22
N SER A 33 -1.93 5.31 -36.81
CA SER A 33 -1.53 5.40 -38.22
C SER A 33 -0.22 4.66 -38.51
N GLU A 34 0.57 4.33 -37.50
CA GLU A 34 1.84 3.62 -37.63
C GLU A 34 1.66 2.11 -37.39
N VAL A 35 1.07 1.74 -36.24
CA VAL A 35 0.83 0.35 -35.86
C VAL A 35 -0.39 0.27 -34.91
N SER A 36 -1.26 -0.71 -35.15
CA SER A 36 -2.51 -0.88 -34.36
C SER A 36 -2.45 -2.00 -33.32
N ASN A 37 -1.38 -2.78 -33.25
CA ASN A 37 -1.28 -4.00 -32.42
C ASN A 37 0.05 -4.11 -31.68
N LEU A 38 0.67 -2.99 -31.30
CA LEU A 38 1.96 -2.96 -30.61
C LEU A 38 1.88 -2.21 -29.30
N PHE A 39 2.49 -2.77 -28.26
CA PHE A 39 2.80 -2.10 -27.00
C PHE A 39 4.30 -1.95 -26.82
N VAL A 40 4.72 -0.84 -26.21
CA VAL A 40 6.12 -0.51 -25.96
C VAL A 40 6.31 -0.13 -24.48
N PRO A 41 6.26 -1.10 -23.55
CA PRO A 41 6.22 -0.81 -22.12
C PRO A 41 7.55 -0.30 -21.55
N PHE A 42 8.69 -0.57 -22.20
CA PHE A 42 10.00 -0.14 -21.69
C PHE A 42 10.54 1.08 -22.44
N CYS A 43 10.53 1.05 -23.77
CA CYS A 43 10.95 2.19 -24.60
C CYS A 43 9.75 3.13 -24.88
N LEU A 44 9.05 3.51 -23.83
CA LEU A 44 7.82 4.30 -23.92
C LEU A 44 8.09 5.75 -24.38
N SER A 45 7.04 6.42 -24.85
CA SER A 45 7.09 7.81 -25.25
C SER A 45 7.14 8.73 -24.03
N ALA A 46 8.30 9.28 -23.75
CA ALA A 46 8.54 10.22 -22.65
C ALA A 46 9.63 11.23 -23.01
N SER A 47 9.62 12.40 -22.39
CA SER A 47 10.77 13.30 -22.43
C SER A 47 11.95 12.67 -21.69
N HIS A 48 13.18 13.11 -21.99
CA HIS A 48 14.37 12.64 -21.29
C HIS A 48 14.25 12.75 -19.77
N ILE A 49 13.75 13.88 -19.27
CA ILE A 49 13.56 14.11 -17.84
C ILE A 49 12.49 13.17 -17.26
N ALA A 50 11.34 13.01 -17.91
CA ALA A 50 10.28 12.10 -17.43
C ALA A 50 10.78 10.65 -17.43
N PHE A 51 11.51 10.22 -18.48
CA PHE A 51 12.08 8.89 -18.55
C PHE A 51 13.05 8.59 -17.40
N GLY A 52 13.78 9.61 -16.92
CA GLY A 52 14.66 9.48 -15.75
C GLY A 52 13.96 8.98 -14.49
N SER A 53 12.68 9.33 -14.28
CA SER A 53 11.86 8.85 -13.15
C SER A 53 11.07 7.57 -13.46
N ILE A 54 10.79 7.29 -14.73
CA ILE A 54 9.96 6.15 -15.16
C ILE A 54 10.78 4.87 -15.37
N ARG A 55 12.05 4.98 -15.76
CA ARG A 55 12.94 3.88 -16.21
C ARG A 55 13.29 2.81 -15.18
N MET A 56 12.65 2.80 -14.03
CA MET A 56 12.91 1.84 -12.96
C MET A 56 12.27 0.48 -13.29
N GLU A 57 12.97 -0.61 -12.99
CA GLU A 57 12.49 -1.97 -13.28
C GLU A 57 11.10 -2.27 -12.72
N PRO A 58 10.74 -1.90 -11.48
CA PRO A 58 9.38 -2.15 -10.98
C PRO A 58 8.30 -1.42 -11.80
N VAL A 59 8.60 -0.21 -12.30
CA VAL A 59 7.68 0.52 -13.18
C VAL A 59 7.52 -0.21 -14.52
N ALA A 60 8.61 -0.70 -15.10
CA ALA A 60 8.56 -1.48 -16.33
C ALA A 60 7.76 -2.79 -16.16
N MET A 61 7.85 -3.45 -15.00
CA MET A 61 7.03 -4.63 -14.68
C MET A 61 5.54 -4.30 -14.66
N VAL A 62 5.15 -3.20 -14.02
CA VAL A 62 3.76 -2.73 -14.00
C VAL A 62 3.27 -2.40 -15.42
N LEU A 63 4.07 -1.67 -16.20
CA LEU A 63 3.73 -1.32 -17.59
C LEU A 63 3.61 -2.56 -18.49
N ALA A 64 4.43 -3.60 -18.26
CA ALA A 64 4.32 -4.86 -18.97
C ALA A 64 3.01 -5.60 -18.62
N GLN A 65 2.62 -5.64 -17.36
CA GLN A 65 1.34 -6.20 -16.92
C GLN A 65 0.16 -5.45 -17.56
N VAL A 66 0.17 -4.12 -17.49
CA VAL A 66 -0.84 -3.26 -18.15
C VAL A 66 -0.93 -3.58 -19.64
N SER A 67 0.21 -3.70 -20.32
CA SER A 67 0.27 -4.01 -21.76
C SER A 67 -0.31 -5.40 -22.08
N ALA A 68 0.00 -6.41 -21.27
CA ALA A 68 -0.51 -7.76 -21.47
C ALA A 68 -2.03 -7.85 -21.28
N THR A 69 -2.55 -7.24 -20.20
CA THR A 69 -4.00 -7.17 -19.93
C THR A 69 -4.72 -6.41 -21.05
N ALA A 70 -4.20 -5.25 -21.46
CA ALA A 70 -4.77 -4.46 -22.54
C ALA A 70 -4.72 -5.20 -23.89
N ALA A 71 -3.69 -5.98 -24.15
CA ALA A 71 -3.59 -6.81 -25.36
C ALA A 71 -4.69 -7.88 -25.40
N SER A 72 -4.93 -8.56 -24.28
CA SER A 72 -6.05 -9.51 -24.15
C SER A 72 -7.39 -8.83 -24.44
N MET A 73 -7.65 -7.69 -23.79
CA MET A 73 -8.88 -6.92 -24.01
C MET A 73 -9.06 -6.47 -25.46
N ALA A 74 -7.96 -6.04 -26.12
CA ALA A 74 -8.00 -5.64 -27.52
C ALA A 74 -8.33 -6.81 -28.45
N ILE A 75 -7.79 -7.99 -28.18
CA ILE A 75 -8.08 -9.23 -28.92
C ILE A 75 -9.54 -9.62 -28.73
N ASP A 76 -10.02 -9.69 -27.48
CA ASP A 76 -11.38 -10.08 -27.15
C ASP A 76 -12.42 -9.13 -27.74
N SER A 77 -12.11 -7.83 -27.81
CA SER A 77 -12.96 -6.79 -28.39
C SER A 77 -12.74 -6.59 -29.88
N ASN A 78 -11.78 -7.29 -30.50
CA ASN A 78 -11.36 -7.13 -31.89
C ASN A 78 -11.11 -5.65 -32.28
N CYS A 79 -10.37 -4.93 -31.43
CA CYS A 79 -10.06 -3.51 -31.62
C CYS A 79 -8.56 -3.24 -31.62
N ALA A 80 -8.16 -2.03 -32.08
CA ALA A 80 -6.76 -1.61 -31.99
C ALA A 80 -6.37 -1.34 -30.52
N VAL A 81 -5.08 -1.51 -30.18
CA VAL A 81 -4.57 -1.27 -28.84
C VAL A 81 -4.81 0.17 -28.35
N GLN A 82 -4.94 1.12 -29.25
CA GLN A 82 -5.25 2.53 -28.94
C GLN A 82 -6.73 2.76 -28.60
N GLU A 83 -7.60 1.77 -28.87
CA GLU A 83 -9.06 1.84 -28.65
C GLU A 83 -9.50 1.14 -27.37
N VAL A 84 -8.58 0.50 -26.66
CA VAL A 84 -8.88 -0.13 -25.35
C VAL A 84 -9.40 0.93 -24.38
N ASP A 85 -10.55 0.65 -23.76
CA ASP A 85 -11.09 1.51 -22.71
C ASP A 85 -10.22 1.44 -21.45
N VAL A 86 -9.53 2.55 -21.17
CA VAL A 86 -8.58 2.65 -20.05
C VAL A 86 -9.28 2.54 -18.69
N ASN A 87 -10.56 2.95 -18.58
CA ASN A 87 -11.28 2.82 -17.31
C ASN A 87 -11.62 1.35 -17.01
N THR A 88 -12.05 0.60 -18.01
CA THR A 88 -12.29 -0.84 -17.90
C THR A 88 -10.98 -1.57 -17.62
N LEU A 89 -9.88 -1.23 -18.31
CA LEU A 89 -8.57 -1.78 -18.06
C LEU A 89 -8.10 -1.54 -16.60
N LYS A 90 -8.29 -0.32 -16.10
CA LYS A 90 -7.95 0.02 -14.72
C LYS A 90 -8.77 -0.79 -13.72
N ALA A 91 -10.08 -0.91 -13.94
CA ALA A 91 -10.95 -1.72 -13.09
C ALA A 91 -10.57 -3.20 -13.08
N GLU A 92 -10.16 -3.76 -14.22
CA GLU A 92 -9.69 -5.14 -14.35
C GLU A 92 -8.38 -5.35 -13.57
N LEU A 93 -7.41 -4.44 -13.71
CA LEU A 93 -6.14 -4.51 -12.99
C LEU A 93 -6.31 -4.34 -11.47
N GLU A 94 -7.26 -3.52 -11.03
CA GLU A 94 -7.59 -3.35 -9.61
C GLU A 94 -8.33 -4.57 -9.04
N ALA A 95 -9.17 -5.23 -9.85
CA ALA A 95 -9.89 -6.43 -9.45
C ALA A 95 -8.98 -7.67 -9.43
N HIS A 96 -8.03 -7.73 -10.37
CA HIS A 96 -7.14 -8.89 -10.59
C HIS A 96 -5.67 -8.46 -10.69
N PRO A 97 -5.07 -7.86 -9.65
CA PRO A 97 -3.74 -7.26 -9.70
C PRO A 97 -2.62 -8.27 -9.99
N TRP A 98 -2.85 -9.55 -9.76
CA TRP A 98 -1.89 -10.62 -10.01
C TRP A 98 -2.15 -11.42 -11.31
N GLY A 99 -3.28 -11.18 -11.97
CA GLY A 99 -3.68 -11.91 -13.18
C GLY A 99 -3.97 -13.41 -12.99
N ASP A 100 -3.95 -13.90 -11.75
CA ASP A 100 -4.09 -15.32 -11.40
C ASP A 100 -5.22 -15.59 -10.39
N ASN A 101 -6.15 -14.65 -10.25
CA ASN A 101 -7.24 -14.66 -9.27
C ASN A 101 -6.80 -14.72 -7.80
N ARG A 102 -5.53 -14.47 -7.50
CA ARG A 102 -5.10 -14.33 -6.12
C ARG A 102 -5.79 -13.14 -5.48
N LYS A 103 -6.15 -13.31 -4.23
CA LYS A 103 -6.67 -12.22 -3.43
C LYS A 103 -5.49 -11.35 -2.98
N PRO A 104 -5.53 -10.03 -3.24
CA PRO A 104 -4.47 -9.14 -2.76
C PRO A 104 -4.49 -9.01 -1.24
N ASP A 105 -3.33 -8.73 -0.68
CA ASP A 105 -3.23 -8.28 0.70
C ASP A 105 -3.89 -6.89 0.82
N VAL A 106 -4.54 -6.64 1.95
CA VAL A 106 -5.12 -5.32 2.26
C VAL A 106 -4.30 -4.69 3.36
N VAL A 107 -3.77 -3.50 3.12
CA VAL A 107 -3.07 -2.71 4.14
C VAL A 107 -3.90 -1.47 4.44
N VAL A 108 -4.05 -1.18 5.73
CA VAL A 108 -4.67 0.04 6.23
C VAL A 108 -3.59 0.82 6.98
N ASP A 109 -3.21 1.97 6.45
CA ASP A 109 -2.16 2.85 6.97
C ASP A 109 -2.76 3.98 7.80
N ASP A 110 -2.00 4.55 8.76
CA ASP A 110 -2.49 5.64 9.63
C ASP A 110 -2.91 6.90 8.87
N ALA A 111 -2.39 7.09 7.65
CA ALA A 111 -2.76 8.20 6.77
C ALA A 111 -4.00 7.93 5.90
N ASP A 112 -4.58 6.72 5.93
CA ASP A 112 -5.80 6.41 5.20
C ASP A 112 -7.04 6.90 5.94
N GLU A 113 -7.37 8.18 5.74
CA GLU A 113 -8.49 8.88 6.42
C GLU A 113 -9.86 8.20 6.19
N SER A 114 -10.00 7.42 5.13
CA SER A 114 -11.25 6.70 4.82
C SER A 114 -11.40 5.40 5.61
N CYS A 115 -10.29 4.83 6.05
CA CYS A 115 -10.21 3.51 6.66
C CYS A 115 -9.71 3.54 8.11
N VAL A 116 -9.21 4.69 8.60
CA VAL A 116 -8.71 4.82 9.97
C VAL A 116 -9.49 5.87 10.75
N ARG A 117 -9.90 5.52 11.97
CA ARG A 117 -10.56 6.43 12.91
C ARG A 117 -9.77 6.47 14.21
N PHE A 118 -9.46 7.68 14.67
CA PHE A 118 -8.78 7.92 15.94
C PHE A 118 -9.75 8.41 17.01
N VAL A 119 -9.58 7.94 18.23
CA VAL A 119 -10.25 8.42 19.44
C VAL A 119 -9.20 8.96 20.39
N GLY A 120 -9.39 10.20 20.85
CA GLY A 120 -8.41 10.95 21.65
C GLY A 120 -7.34 11.63 20.81
N ASP A 121 -6.43 12.33 21.49
CA ASP A 121 -5.40 13.18 20.83
C ASP A 121 -4.15 12.36 20.54
N TRP A 122 -4.03 11.88 19.34
CA TRP A 122 -2.84 11.22 18.84
C TRP A 122 -1.88 12.24 18.22
N THR A 123 -0.60 12.13 18.54
CA THR A 123 0.43 12.98 17.93
C THR A 123 0.83 12.41 16.58
N TYR A 124 0.74 13.22 15.52
CA TYR A 124 1.20 12.87 14.18
C TYR A 124 2.69 13.13 14.04
N ASP A 125 3.40 12.24 13.36
CA ASP A 125 4.83 12.35 13.08
C ASP A 125 5.17 11.74 11.70
N ASN A 126 6.03 12.42 10.96
CA ASN A 126 6.67 11.87 9.77
C ASN A 126 7.95 11.15 10.20
N SER A 127 7.92 9.84 10.23
CA SER A 127 9.05 9.03 10.67
C SER A 127 9.58 8.13 9.57
N ARG A 128 10.92 8.08 9.46
CA ARG A 128 11.58 7.09 8.59
C ARG A 128 11.46 5.66 9.10
N HIS A 129 10.96 5.45 10.31
CA HIS A 129 10.75 4.13 10.92
C HIS A 129 9.31 3.63 10.76
N SER A 130 8.39 4.46 10.23
CA SER A 130 7.04 4.05 9.90
C SER A 130 6.96 3.23 8.61
N TYR A 131 5.80 2.60 8.40
CA TYR A 131 5.52 1.80 7.21
C TYR A 131 5.61 2.66 5.94
N ALA A 132 4.81 3.75 5.85
CA ALA A 132 4.72 4.57 4.64
C ALA A 132 5.32 5.97 4.75
N PHE A 133 5.85 6.42 5.86
CA PHE A 133 6.44 7.74 6.17
C PHE A 133 5.67 8.54 7.22
N SER A 134 4.48 8.11 7.64
CA SER A 134 3.74 8.72 8.74
C SER A 134 3.41 7.69 9.79
N ARG A 135 3.13 8.18 10.99
CA ARG A 135 2.61 7.40 12.10
C ARG A 135 1.93 8.32 13.10
N ARG A 136 1.08 7.75 13.92
CA ARG A 136 0.56 8.44 15.10
C ARG A 136 1.00 7.72 16.36
N TYR A 137 1.27 8.49 17.41
CA TYR A 137 1.72 7.90 18.66
C TYR A 137 1.07 8.57 19.88
N ASP A 138 1.04 7.82 20.97
CA ASP A 138 0.56 8.23 22.27
C ASP A 138 1.64 8.03 23.34
N TYR A 139 1.88 9.06 24.17
CA TYR A 139 2.75 9.02 25.34
C TYR A 139 1.99 9.08 26.67
N SER A 140 0.67 9.02 26.65
CA SER A 140 -0.12 9.23 27.86
C SER A 140 0.06 8.11 28.90
N MET A 141 0.73 7.01 28.53
CA MET A 141 0.93 5.83 29.38
C MET A 141 -0.41 5.36 29.98
N GLY A 142 -1.45 5.31 29.17
CA GLY A 142 -2.78 4.87 29.57
C GLY A 142 -3.55 5.81 30.51
N LYS A 143 -3.01 6.99 30.81
CA LYS A 143 -3.70 7.98 31.69
C LYS A 143 -4.95 8.60 31.07
N THR A 144 -5.02 8.65 29.76
CA THR A 144 -6.18 9.06 28.99
C THR A 144 -6.45 8.01 27.96
N GLU A 145 -7.67 7.48 27.89
CA GLU A 145 -8.00 6.44 26.92
C GLU A 145 -7.90 6.97 25.48
N ARG A 146 -7.18 6.23 24.67
CA ARG A 146 -6.99 6.50 23.23
C ARG A 146 -7.04 5.20 22.45
N SER A 147 -7.69 5.26 21.29
CA SER A 147 -7.80 4.12 20.40
C SER A 147 -7.64 4.55 18.94
N ALA A 148 -7.01 3.69 18.15
CA ALA A 148 -6.97 3.79 16.69
C ALA A 148 -7.69 2.58 16.10
N PHE A 149 -8.66 2.82 15.23
CA PHE A 149 -9.47 1.78 14.58
C PHE A 149 -9.11 1.70 13.11
N PHE A 150 -8.60 0.56 12.67
CA PHE A 150 -8.25 0.26 11.30
C PHE A 150 -9.35 -0.59 10.68
N HIS A 151 -10.07 -0.04 9.70
CA HIS A 151 -11.20 -0.68 9.02
C HIS A 151 -10.78 -1.18 7.64
N PRO A 152 -10.55 -2.49 7.45
CA PRO A 152 -10.18 -3.00 6.14
C PRO A 152 -11.36 -3.00 5.19
N ASN A 153 -11.14 -2.63 3.92
CA ASN A 153 -12.12 -2.79 2.86
C ASN A 153 -12.02 -4.19 2.25
N LEU A 154 -12.61 -5.19 2.94
CA LEU A 154 -12.63 -6.58 2.50
C LEU A 154 -13.84 -6.83 1.61
N LYS A 155 -13.62 -7.17 0.34
CA LYS A 155 -14.67 -7.33 -0.67
C LYS A 155 -15.48 -8.62 -0.54
N LYS A 156 -14.97 -9.64 0.17
CA LYS A 156 -15.62 -10.97 0.31
C LYS A 156 -15.28 -11.58 1.67
N SER A 157 -16.19 -12.40 2.18
CA SER A 157 -15.92 -13.27 3.33
C SER A 157 -14.74 -14.16 3.07
N ASP A 158 -13.72 -14.08 3.91
CA ASP A 158 -12.58 -15.00 3.87
C ASP A 158 -11.82 -15.02 5.20
N GLU A 159 -10.82 -15.90 5.26
CA GLU A 159 -9.91 -16.01 6.38
C GLU A 159 -8.61 -15.27 6.07
N TYR A 160 -8.17 -14.43 7.01
CA TYR A 160 -6.99 -13.58 6.88
C TYR A 160 -6.07 -13.73 8.08
N HIS A 161 -4.76 -13.75 7.81
CA HIS A 161 -3.75 -13.45 8.81
C HIS A 161 -3.72 -11.93 8.99
N VAL A 162 -3.84 -11.46 10.23
CA VAL A 162 -3.82 -10.03 10.57
C VAL A 162 -2.49 -9.70 11.21
N TYR A 163 -1.79 -8.72 10.66
CA TYR A 163 -0.50 -8.24 11.14
C TYR A 163 -0.58 -6.78 11.52
N TYR A 164 0.15 -6.43 12.57
CA TYR A 164 0.41 -5.06 12.96
C TYR A 164 1.85 -4.71 12.62
N TYR A 165 2.07 -3.53 12.02
CA TYR A 165 3.41 -3.01 11.80
C TYR A 165 3.96 -2.39 13.08
N PHE A 166 4.96 -3.04 13.67
CA PHE A 166 5.66 -2.58 14.86
C PHE A 166 6.88 -1.76 14.42
N PRO A 167 6.86 -0.42 14.49
CA PRO A 167 7.98 0.42 14.08
C PRO A 167 9.11 0.33 15.10
N LYS A 168 10.34 0.43 14.61
CA LYS A 168 11.54 0.50 15.47
C LYS A 168 11.54 1.82 16.23
N GLN A 169 11.43 1.76 17.54
CA GLN A 169 11.45 2.95 18.40
C GLN A 169 11.99 2.65 19.79
N GLU A 170 12.44 3.70 20.47
CA GLU A 170 12.79 3.66 21.89
C GLU A 170 11.54 3.88 22.76
N GLN A 171 11.56 3.35 23.98
CA GLN A 171 10.49 3.55 24.98
C GLN A 171 9.09 3.05 24.56
N SER A 172 9.01 2.00 23.75
CA SER A 172 7.73 1.32 23.51
C SER A 172 7.11 0.80 24.82
N SER A 173 5.78 0.79 24.88
CA SER A 173 5.08 0.08 25.96
C SER A 173 5.52 -1.38 26.03
N SER A 174 5.62 -1.93 27.22
CA SER A 174 5.97 -3.36 27.41
C SER A 174 4.92 -4.30 26.85
N VAL A 175 3.69 -3.85 26.78
CA VAL A 175 2.53 -4.55 26.21
C VAL A 175 1.78 -3.63 25.28
N ILE A 176 1.36 -4.14 24.12
CA ILE A 176 0.47 -3.46 23.18
C ILE A 176 -0.81 -4.26 23.05
N ASN A 177 -1.95 -3.65 23.31
CA ASN A 177 -3.24 -4.29 23.36
C ASN A 177 -4.09 -3.96 22.10
N PHE A 178 -4.72 -5.00 21.57
CA PHE A 178 -5.61 -4.92 20.42
C PHE A 178 -6.94 -5.56 20.74
N ASN A 179 -8.01 -5.05 20.10
CA ASN A 179 -9.29 -5.70 20.03
C ASN A 179 -9.69 -5.84 18.56
N ILE A 180 -9.88 -7.06 18.08
CA ILE A 180 -10.19 -7.36 16.69
C ILE A 180 -11.64 -7.78 16.60
N PHE A 181 -12.47 -6.98 15.93
CA PHE A 181 -13.83 -7.33 15.58
C PHE A 181 -13.86 -7.92 14.18
N ASP A 182 -14.22 -9.20 14.07
CA ASP A 182 -14.23 -9.92 12.79
C ASP A 182 -15.55 -9.75 12.00
N GLY A 183 -16.50 -9.00 12.57
CA GLY A 183 -17.84 -8.82 12.05
C GLY A 183 -18.90 -9.59 12.82
N THR A 184 -18.49 -10.46 13.75
CA THR A 184 -19.36 -11.27 14.62
C THR A 184 -18.88 -11.19 16.07
N ASP A 185 -17.63 -11.52 16.32
CA ASP A 185 -17.02 -11.63 17.63
C ASP A 185 -15.86 -10.65 17.82
N ASN A 186 -15.58 -10.33 19.09
CA ASN A 186 -14.41 -9.54 19.50
C ASN A 186 -13.33 -10.47 20.05
N HIS A 187 -12.09 -10.26 19.60
CA HIS A 187 -10.90 -11.01 20.01
C HIS A 187 -9.88 -10.06 20.62
N GLU A 188 -9.59 -10.25 21.92
CA GLU A 188 -8.54 -9.49 22.58
C GLU A 188 -7.18 -10.14 22.33
N VAL A 189 -6.20 -9.33 21.91
CA VAL A 189 -4.83 -9.77 21.60
C VAL A 189 -3.85 -8.81 22.26
N SER A 190 -2.78 -9.36 22.86
CA SER A 190 -1.70 -8.57 23.45
C SER A 190 -0.36 -9.02 22.86
N ILE A 191 0.47 -8.05 22.48
CA ILE A 191 1.85 -8.26 22.06
C ILE A 191 2.77 -7.84 23.21
N LEU A 192 3.68 -8.73 23.61
CA LEU A 192 4.80 -8.37 24.49
C LEU A 192 5.94 -7.83 23.63
N THR A 193 6.29 -6.56 23.78
CA THR A 193 7.27 -5.89 22.91
C THR A 193 8.68 -6.50 23.04
N LYS A 194 9.00 -7.11 24.17
CA LYS A 194 10.26 -7.86 24.38
C LYS A 194 10.41 -9.08 23.45
N ASP A 195 9.29 -9.61 22.95
CA ASP A 195 9.27 -10.80 22.08
C ASP A 195 9.35 -10.42 20.60
N VAL A 196 9.16 -9.13 20.27
CA VAL A 196 9.27 -8.60 18.90
C VAL A 196 10.75 -8.46 18.53
N LYS A 197 11.18 -9.17 17.50
CA LYS A 197 12.56 -9.12 16.99
C LYS A 197 12.59 -8.42 15.64
N ILE A 198 13.07 -7.19 15.62
CA ILE A 198 13.33 -6.47 14.37
C ILE A 198 14.66 -6.98 13.82
N ILE A 199 14.61 -7.69 12.69
CA ILE A 199 15.76 -8.36 12.09
C ILE A 199 16.40 -7.48 11.01
N GLY A 200 17.73 -7.36 11.06
CA GLY A 200 18.52 -6.64 10.05
C GLY A 200 18.38 -5.11 10.13
N GLN A 201 18.38 -4.47 8.96
CA GLN A 201 18.31 -3.00 8.83
C GLN A 201 16.88 -2.52 8.52
N THR A 202 15.84 -3.30 8.86
CA THR A 202 14.46 -2.93 8.63
C THR A 202 14.02 -1.80 9.57
N ARG A 203 13.02 -1.04 9.13
CA ARG A 203 12.47 0.10 9.89
C ARG A 203 11.52 -0.34 11.00
N GLY A 204 10.97 -1.54 10.89
CA GLY A 204 10.03 -2.16 11.80
C GLY A 204 9.81 -3.62 11.44
N GLU A 205 8.82 -4.25 12.06
CA GLU A 205 8.48 -5.66 11.85
C GLU A 205 6.97 -5.84 11.78
N TRP A 206 6.52 -6.73 10.89
CA TRP A 206 5.13 -7.18 10.85
C TRP A 206 4.91 -8.26 11.90
N VAL A 207 4.09 -7.98 12.90
CA VAL A 207 3.80 -8.88 14.01
C VAL A 207 2.42 -9.48 13.81
N LEU A 208 2.34 -10.82 13.76
CA LEU A 208 1.08 -11.53 13.61
C LEU A 208 0.21 -11.34 14.87
N LEU A 209 -0.99 -10.81 14.70
CA LEU A 209 -2.02 -10.72 15.73
C LEU A 209 -2.88 -11.98 15.83
N GLY A 210 -3.05 -12.68 14.73
CA GLY A 210 -3.86 -13.90 14.65
C GLY A 210 -4.40 -14.15 13.25
N THR A 211 -5.28 -15.15 13.18
CA THR A 211 -5.98 -15.52 11.94
C THR A 211 -7.47 -15.50 12.24
N TYR A 212 -8.23 -14.74 11.44
CA TYR A 212 -9.65 -14.49 11.67
C TYR A 212 -10.43 -14.62 10.38
N ARG A 213 -11.69 -15.06 10.50
CA ARG A 213 -12.63 -15.12 9.39
C ARG A 213 -13.52 -13.89 9.40
N PHE A 214 -13.32 -13.00 8.44
CA PHE A 214 -14.13 -11.80 8.30
C PHE A 214 -15.38 -12.07 7.45
N ALA A 215 -16.54 -11.59 7.92
CA ALA A 215 -17.81 -11.76 7.24
C ALA A 215 -18.02 -10.67 6.17
N GLU A 216 -18.66 -11.03 5.06
CA GLU A 216 -19.07 -10.08 4.01
C GLU A 216 -20.15 -9.11 4.55
N GLY A 217 -20.03 -7.82 4.18
CA GLY A 217 -21.01 -6.80 4.59
C GLY A 217 -20.90 -6.35 6.05
N ALA A 218 -20.05 -6.98 6.85
CA ALA A 218 -19.70 -6.48 8.18
C ALA A 218 -18.73 -5.28 8.07
N THR A 219 -18.66 -4.51 9.15
CA THR A 219 -17.66 -3.43 9.29
C THR A 219 -16.58 -3.87 10.28
N PRO A 220 -15.69 -4.80 9.88
CA PRO A 220 -14.64 -5.29 10.76
C PRO A 220 -13.64 -4.18 11.08
N TYR A 221 -12.94 -4.35 12.20
CA TYR A 221 -11.86 -3.43 12.55
C TYR A 221 -10.80 -4.13 13.42
N VAL A 222 -9.62 -3.54 13.41
CA VAL A 222 -8.59 -3.76 14.40
C VAL A 222 -8.47 -2.49 15.23
N GLU A 223 -8.80 -2.57 16.51
CA GLU A 223 -8.58 -1.48 17.46
C GLU A 223 -7.22 -1.68 18.13
N LEU A 224 -6.36 -0.67 18.05
CA LEU A 224 -5.19 -0.51 18.89
C LEU A 224 -5.56 0.41 20.04
N THR A 225 -5.38 -0.04 21.28
CA THR A 225 -5.70 0.76 22.47
C THR A 225 -4.48 1.00 23.34
N ASN A 226 -4.41 2.16 24.00
CA ASN A 226 -3.39 2.47 24.98
C ASN A 226 -3.74 2.01 26.40
N ARG A 227 -4.81 1.24 26.58
CA ARG A 227 -5.21 0.73 27.90
C ARG A 227 -4.09 -0.14 28.48
N GLY A 228 -3.66 0.20 29.70
CA GLY A 228 -2.59 -0.52 30.39
C GLY A 228 -1.17 -0.26 29.84
N ALA A 229 -1.00 0.72 28.97
CA ALA A 229 0.31 1.08 28.45
C ALA A 229 1.21 1.71 29.52
N ASP A 230 2.47 1.27 29.56
CA ASP A 230 3.55 1.80 30.43
C ASP A 230 4.64 2.55 29.62
N GLY A 231 4.43 2.73 28.34
CA GLY A 231 5.31 3.42 27.41
C GLY A 231 4.54 3.94 26.19
N THR A 232 5.28 4.25 25.14
CA THR A 232 4.73 4.75 23.87
C THR A 232 3.96 3.68 23.12
N ILE A 233 2.77 4.01 22.67
CA ILE A 233 1.97 3.22 21.71
C ILE A 233 2.02 3.93 20.35
N VAL A 234 2.22 3.18 19.27
CA VAL A 234 2.25 3.72 17.92
C VAL A 234 1.16 3.09 17.07
N ALA A 235 0.33 3.91 16.45
CA ALA A 235 -0.60 3.53 15.40
C ALA A 235 0.07 3.86 14.05
N ASP A 236 0.37 2.82 13.26
CA ASP A 236 1.05 2.93 11.97
C ASP A 236 0.23 2.18 10.93
N ALA A 237 0.46 0.89 10.71
CA ALA A 237 -0.27 0.13 9.71
C ALA A 237 -0.74 -1.24 10.22
N VAL A 238 -1.85 -1.72 9.65
CA VAL A 238 -2.39 -3.07 9.84
C VAL A 238 -2.55 -3.73 8.47
N GLN A 239 -2.05 -4.97 8.33
CA GLN A 239 -2.11 -5.75 7.10
C GLN A 239 -2.98 -6.99 7.28
N PHE A 240 -3.81 -7.26 6.28
CA PHE A 240 -4.67 -8.43 6.18
C PHE A 240 -4.22 -9.27 4.99
N VAL A 241 -3.68 -10.45 5.25
CA VAL A 241 -3.14 -11.38 4.25
C VAL A 241 -4.07 -12.56 4.11
N PRO A 242 -4.68 -12.82 2.95
CA PRO A 242 -5.56 -13.98 2.75
C PRO A 242 -4.82 -15.29 3.03
N THR A 243 -5.42 -16.21 3.79
CA THR A 243 -4.81 -17.54 4.06
C THR A 243 -4.78 -18.43 2.83
N LYS A 244 -5.70 -18.18 1.87
CA LYS A 244 -5.75 -18.86 0.56
C LYS A 244 -5.54 -17.80 -0.53
N ARG A 245 -4.39 -17.84 -1.13
CA ARG A 245 -4.01 -16.99 -2.27
C ARG A 245 -4.45 -17.60 -3.59
#